data_7b3ac868a57bbc97b22f0a2a84cfc625
#
_entry.id   7b3ac868a57bbc97b22f0a2a84cfc625
#
_cell.length_a   1.000
_cell.length_b   1.000
_cell.length_c   1.000
_cell.angle_alpha   90.00
_cell.angle_beta   90.00
_cell.angle_gamma   90.00
#
_symmetry.space_group_name_H-M   'P 1'
#
loop_
_entity.id
_entity.type
_entity.pdbx_description
1 polymer ?
#
loop_
_entity_poly.entity_id
_entity_poly.type
_entity_poly.pdbx_seq_one_letter_code
_entity_poly.pdbx_strand_id
1 'polypeptide(L)'
;MKTKTGQKKEYPLIDELPQELNENEILSLVNTEDINWRYVKTIKETAPFTDEQISQWLDISVKTFRTYKQPQVKFKDNIKERILLLLSLSSHGNKSFGSKKEFETWIDTENFYFDNKSPSSLLTTVTGTRFVIDRLIAMEYGDNV
;
A
#
# COMPACT_ATOMS: atom_id res chain seq x y z
N MET A 1 2.23 -4.83 -35.20
CA MET A 1 2.78 -3.69 -34.51
C MET A 1 2.07 -3.47 -33.19
N LYS A 2 2.84 -3.26 -32.22
CA LYS A 2 2.29 -3.06 -30.90
C LYS A 2 1.97 -1.60 -30.68
N THR A 3 0.77 -1.32 -30.33
CA THR A 3 0.38 0.06 -30.02
C THR A 3 0.71 0.37 -28.57
N LYS A 4 1.03 1.61 -28.33
CA LYS A 4 1.28 2.09 -26.97
C LYS A 4 0.02 2.48 -26.25
N THR A 5 -1.02 2.71 -27.01
CA THR A 5 -2.29 3.11 -26.46
C THR A 5 -2.87 1.98 -25.65
N GLY A 6 -3.28 2.25 -24.44
CA GLY A 6 -3.89 1.26 -23.61
C GLY A 6 -2.93 0.32 -22.91
N GLN A 7 -1.64 0.50 -23.12
CA GLN A 7 -0.67 -0.30 -22.40
C GLN A 7 -0.67 0.12 -20.94
N LYS A 8 -0.80 -0.86 -20.07
CA LYS A 8 -0.73 -0.63 -18.64
C LYS A 8 0.70 -0.83 -18.19
N LYS A 9 1.09 -0.07 -17.20
CA LYS A 9 2.33 -0.34 -16.51
C LYS A 9 2.20 -1.65 -15.78
N GLU A 10 3.29 -2.41 -15.78
CA GLU A 10 3.32 -3.66 -15.06
C GLU A 10 4.02 -3.44 -13.72
N TYR A 11 3.45 -4.04 -12.70
CA TYR A 11 4.01 -3.98 -11.35
C TYR A 11 4.14 -5.40 -10.83
N PRO A 12 5.27 -6.07 -11.17
CA PRO A 12 5.43 -7.48 -10.81
C PRO A 12 5.23 -7.77 -9.33
N LEU A 13 5.67 -6.86 -8.46
CA LEU A 13 5.50 -7.08 -7.03
C LEU A 13 4.04 -7.13 -6.64
N ILE A 14 3.20 -6.30 -7.25
CA ILE A 14 1.77 -6.31 -6.99
C ILE A 14 1.14 -7.57 -7.55
N ASP A 15 1.52 -7.95 -8.77
CA ASP A 15 0.95 -9.11 -9.44
C ASP A 15 1.25 -10.39 -8.69
N GLU A 16 2.37 -10.44 -7.98
CA GLU A 16 2.77 -11.61 -7.21
C GLU A 16 2.15 -11.67 -5.83
N LEU A 17 1.53 -10.59 -5.37
CA LEU A 17 0.89 -10.60 -4.05
C LEU A 17 -0.39 -11.41 -4.08
N PRO A 18 -0.68 -12.16 -3.00
CA PRO A 18 -2.00 -12.75 -2.83
C PRO A 18 -3.07 -11.67 -2.85
N GLN A 19 -4.26 -12.02 -3.32
CA GLN A 19 -5.39 -11.09 -3.37
C GLN A 19 -5.66 -10.52 -1.98
N GLU A 20 -5.62 -11.38 -0.95
CA GLU A 20 -5.78 -10.95 0.44
C GLU A 20 -4.59 -11.46 1.23
N LEU A 21 -3.97 -10.56 1.98
CA LEU A 21 -2.82 -10.91 2.81
C LEU A 21 -3.27 -11.25 4.22
N ASN A 22 -3.32 -12.54 4.54
CA ASN A 22 -3.57 -12.95 5.91
C ASN A 22 -2.24 -13.06 6.66
N GLU A 23 -2.33 -13.37 7.96
CA GLU A 23 -1.15 -13.44 8.81
C GLU A 23 -0.13 -14.45 8.32
N ASN A 24 -0.58 -15.62 7.89
CA ASN A 24 0.33 -16.66 7.41
C ASN A 24 1.08 -16.22 6.16
N GLU A 25 0.39 -15.53 5.27
CA GLU A 25 1.00 -15.04 4.04
C GLU A 25 2.02 -13.94 4.31
N ILE A 26 1.71 -13.03 5.23
CA ILE A 26 2.64 -11.99 5.62
C ILE A 26 3.89 -12.60 6.23
N LEU A 27 3.72 -13.53 7.17
CA LEU A 27 4.86 -14.18 7.81
C LEU A 27 5.72 -14.92 6.79
N SER A 28 5.08 -15.59 5.85
CA SER A 28 5.81 -16.30 4.80
C SER A 28 6.63 -15.34 3.95
N LEU A 29 6.01 -14.25 3.51
CA LEU A 29 6.70 -13.29 2.64
C LEU A 29 7.86 -12.59 3.37
N VAL A 30 7.66 -12.23 4.64
CA VAL A 30 8.72 -11.62 5.44
C VAL A 30 9.91 -12.56 5.55
N ASN A 31 9.67 -13.86 5.66
CA ASN A 31 10.73 -14.84 5.86
C ASN A 31 11.39 -15.27 4.55
N THR A 32 10.70 -15.22 3.42
CA THR A 32 11.20 -15.80 2.18
C THR A 32 11.61 -14.77 1.13
N GLU A 33 11.07 -13.55 1.19
CA GLU A 33 11.33 -12.55 0.17
C GLU A 33 12.28 -11.47 0.67
N ASP A 34 13.05 -10.91 -0.25
CA ASP A 34 13.92 -9.77 0.06
C ASP A 34 13.10 -8.50 -0.09
N ILE A 35 12.45 -8.09 1.00
CA ILE A 35 11.62 -6.89 1.00
C ILE A 35 12.54 -5.69 1.18
N ASN A 36 12.71 -4.94 0.11
CA ASN A 36 13.67 -3.87 0.01
C ASN A 36 13.04 -2.63 -0.62
N TRP A 37 13.85 -1.67 -1.03
CA TRP A 37 13.36 -0.41 -1.59
C TRP A 37 12.46 -0.60 -2.82
N ARG A 38 12.63 -1.69 -3.58
CA ARG A 38 11.76 -1.94 -4.73
C ARG A 38 10.28 -1.96 -4.34
N TYR A 39 10.00 -2.49 -3.16
CA TYR A 39 8.61 -2.54 -2.65
C TYR A 39 8.10 -1.13 -2.38
N VAL A 40 8.90 -0.31 -1.72
CA VAL A 40 8.54 1.08 -1.42
C VAL A 40 8.37 1.87 -2.71
N LYS A 41 9.28 1.67 -3.66
CA LYS A 41 9.19 2.36 -4.95
C LYS A 41 7.88 2.02 -5.65
N THR A 42 7.47 0.76 -5.62
CA THR A 42 6.21 0.34 -6.23
C THR A 42 5.02 1.03 -5.55
N ILE A 43 5.04 1.13 -4.22
CA ILE A 43 4.01 1.86 -3.49
C ILE A 43 3.94 3.31 -3.98
N LYS A 44 5.08 3.97 -4.09
CA LYS A 44 5.12 5.37 -4.52
C LYS A 44 4.66 5.56 -5.96
N GLU A 45 4.85 4.57 -6.80
CA GLU A 45 4.42 4.64 -8.20
C GLU A 45 2.92 4.38 -8.36
N THR A 46 2.33 3.61 -7.48
CA THR A 46 0.94 3.18 -7.64
C THR A 46 -0.04 3.90 -6.73
N ALA A 47 0.45 4.63 -5.74
CA ALA A 47 -0.41 5.30 -4.76
C ALA A 47 0.01 6.76 -4.57
N PRO A 48 -0.93 7.60 -4.14
CA PRO A 48 -0.68 9.05 -4.00
C PRO A 48 -0.05 9.41 -2.66
N PHE A 49 0.92 8.63 -2.19
CA PHE A 49 1.47 8.81 -0.86
C PHE A 49 2.82 9.55 -0.91
N THR A 50 2.98 10.50 0.00
CA THR A 50 4.23 11.25 0.13
C THR A 50 5.22 10.50 1.01
N ASP A 51 6.49 10.89 0.93
CA ASP A 51 7.51 10.33 1.83
C ASP A 51 7.13 10.53 3.29
N GLU A 52 6.57 11.69 3.61
CA GLU A 52 6.16 12.00 4.98
C GLU A 52 5.06 11.06 5.45
N GLN A 53 4.09 10.82 4.60
CA GLN A 53 2.99 9.90 4.94
C GLN A 53 3.49 8.48 5.13
N ILE A 54 4.27 7.98 4.19
CA ILE A 54 4.77 6.60 4.27
C ILE A 54 5.65 6.43 5.51
N SER A 55 6.55 7.38 5.78
CA SER A 55 7.41 7.28 6.95
C SER A 55 6.59 7.28 8.24
N GLN A 56 5.55 8.10 8.32
CA GLN A 56 4.67 8.11 9.47
C GLN A 56 3.99 6.76 9.67
N TRP A 57 3.50 6.17 8.58
CA TRP A 57 2.83 4.87 8.65
C TRP A 57 3.79 3.73 8.94
N LEU A 58 5.06 3.89 8.63
CA LEU A 58 6.09 2.92 9.00
C LEU A 58 6.65 3.16 10.39
N ASP A 59 6.22 4.26 11.04
CA ASP A 59 6.66 4.65 12.39
C ASP A 59 8.16 4.91 12.43
N ILE A 60 8.66 5.63 11.43
CA ILE A 60 10.06 6.05 11.36
C ILE A 60 10.12 7.50 10.90
N SER A 61 11.27 8.15 11.11
CA SER A 61 11.45 9.53 10.64
C SER A 61 11.62 9.54 9.11
N VAL A 62 11.32 10.68 8.50
CA VAL A 62 11.55 10.86 7.06
C VAL A 62 13.02 10.66 6.73
N LYS A 63 13.90 11.12 7.61
CA LYS A 63 15.34 10.97 7.42
C LYS A 63 15.73 9.50 7.34
N THR A 64 15.24 8.71 8.31
CA THR A 64 15.50 7.27 8.30
C THR A 64 14.90 6.62 7.06
N PHE A 65 13.68 6.99 6.71
CA PHE A 65 13.00 6.46 5.54
C PHE A 65 13.84 6.66 4.27
N ARG A 66 14.44 7.83 4.13
CA ARG A 66 15.24 8.14 2.94
C ARG A 66 16.53 7.31 2.86
N THR A 67 17.02 6.80 4.00
CA THR A 67 18.18 5.91 3.96
C THR A 67 17.84 4.53 3.41
N TYR A 68 16.56 4.19 3.36
CA TYR A 68 16.13 2.87 2.88
C TYR A 68 16.39 2.66 1.38
N LYS A 69 16.70 3.72 0.65
CA LYS A 69 17.12 3.61 -0.74
C LYS A 69 18.48 2.93 -0.89
N GLN A 70 19.29 2.93 0.17
CA GLN A 70 20.65 2.39 0.13
C GLN A 70 20.59 0.87 0.20
N PRO A 71 21.24 0.17 -0.75
CA PRO A 71 21.11 -1.30 -0.82
C PRO A 71 21.58 -2.03 0.42
N GLN A 72 22.53 -1.45 1.17
CA GLN A 72 23.07 -2.09 2.35
C GLN A 72 22.13 -1.99 3.57
N VAL A 73 21.13 -1.12 3.52
CA VAL A 73 20.19 -0.97 4.63
C VAL A 73 19.19 -2.12 4.60
N LYS A 74 19.12 -2.85 5.73
CA LYS A 74 18.17 -3.95 5.86
C LYS A 74 16.99 -3.50 6.70
N PHE A 75 15.79 -3.84 6.24
CA PHE A 75 14.57 -3.48 6.95
C PHE A 75 14.32 -4.48 8.08
N LYS A 76 13.85 -3.97 9.21
CA LYS A 76 13.41 -4.84 10.30
C LYS A 76 12.09 -5.52 9.91
N ASP A 77 11.80 -6.64 10.55
CA ASP A 77 10.61 -7.42 10.22
C ASP A 77 9.31 -6.63 10.37
N ASN A 78 9.20 -5.81 11.43
CA ASN A 78 7.99 -5.01 11.61
C ASN A 78 7.82 -3.96 10.50
N ILE A 79 8.92 -3.47 9.95
CA ILE A 79 8.88 -2.55 8.81
C ILE A 79 8.45 -3.31 7.55
N LYS A 80 8.99 -4.51 7.35
CA LYS A 80 8.61 -5.34 6.20
C LYS A 80 7.12 -5.64 6.21
N GLU A 81 6.55 -5.97 7.37
CA GLU A 81 5.11 -6.23 7.48
C GLU A 81 4.30 -5.03 7.05
N ARG A 82 4.67 -3.85 7.53
CA ARG A 82 3.94 -2.63 7.20
C ARG A 82 4.08 -2.27 5.72
N ILE A 83 5.25 -2.50 5.15
CA ILE A 83 5.47 -2.28 3.71
C ILE A 83 4.57 -3.21 2.89
N LEU A 84 4.48 -4.49 3.26
CA LEU A 84 3.60 -5.42 2.56
C LEU A 84 2.15 -4.97 2.63
N LEU A 85 1.71 -4.51 3.79
CA LEU A 85 0.34 -4.02 3.93
C LEU A 85 0.09 -2.76 3.09
N LEU A 86 1.04 -1.84 3.07
CA LEU A 86 0.90 -0.64 2.24
C LEU A 86 0.91 -0.99 0.75
N LEU A 87 1.68 -1.98 0.36
CA LEU A 87 1.68 -2.44 -1.03
C LEU A 87 0.32 -3.06 -1.38
N SER A 88 -0.24 -3.85 -0.48
CA SER A 88 -1.58 -4.41 -0.67
C SER A 88 -2.63 -3.30 -0.77
N LEU A 89 -2.54 -2.31 0.11
CA LEU A 89 -3.43 -1.15 0.09
C LEU A 89 -3.35 -0.43 -1.26
N SER A 90 -2.13 -0.21 -1.75
CA SER A 90 -1.90 0.46 -3.03
C SER A 90 -2.49 -0.34 -4.18
N SER A 91 -2.32 -1.65 -4.14
CA SER A 91 -2.86 -2.54 -5.15
C SER A 91 -4.38 -2.45 -5.22
N HIS A 92 -5.04 -2.55 -4.07
CA HIS A 92 -6.50 -2.50 -4.03
C HIS A 92 -7.04 -1.12 -4.36
N GLY A 93 -6.34 -0.07 -3.93
CA GLY A 93 -6.72 1.28 -4.30
C GLY A 93 -6.61 1.50 -5.80
N ASN A 94 -5.54 1.00 -6.39
CA ASN A 94 -5.34 1.13 -7.83
C ASN A 94 -6.43 0.39 -8.63
N LYS A 95 -6.89 -0.75 -8.11
CA LYS A 95 -7.97 -1.50 -8.75
C LYS A 95 -9.33 -0.84 -8.59
N SER A 96 -9.57 -0.21 -7.44
CA SER A 96 -10.87 0.34 -7.10
C SER A 96 -11.14 1.70 -7.73
N PHE A 97 -10.09 2.44 -8.06
CA PHE A 97 -10.23 3.81 -8.57
C PHE A 97 -9.55 3.95 -9.92
N GLY A 98 -10.08 4.86 -10.75
CA GLY A 98 -9.59 5.03 -12.10
C GLY A 98 -8.30 5.83 -12.21
N SER A 99 -7.89 6.49 -11.12
CA SER A 99 -6.69 7.30 -11.13
C SER A 99 -6.14 7.46 -9.71
N LYS A 100 -4.88 7.87 -9.61
CA LYS A 100 -4.31 8.22 -8.31
C LYS A 100 -5.09 9.34 -7.64
N LYS A 101 -5.59 10.28 -8.44
CA LYS A 101 -6.32 11.43 -7.91
C LYS A 101 -7.61 10.99 -7.24
N GLU A 102 -8.34 10.07 -7.84
CA GLU A 102 -9.57 9.55 -7.25
C GLU A 102 -9.28 8.78 -5.97
N PHE A 103 -8.21 7.98 -5.98
CA PHE A 103 -7.79 7.25 -4.80
C PHE A 103 -7.39 8.22 -3.69
N GLU A 104 -6.61 9.25 -4.03
CA GLU A 104 -6.21 10.28 -3.07
C GLU A 104 -7.42 10.96 -2.44
N THR A 105 -8.39 11.32 -3.25
CA THR A 105 -9.61 11.96 -2.77
C THR A 105 -10.33 11.07 -1.77
N TRP A 106 -10.48 9.80 -2.12
CA TRP A 106 -11.19 8.86 -1.24
C TRP A 106 -10.44 8.66 0.08
N ILE A 107 -9.13 8.44 0.02
CA ILE A 107 -8.37 8.07 1.21
C ILE A 107 -8.19 9.24 2.17
N ASP A 108 -8.29 10.47 1.66
CA ASP A 108 -8.13 11.66 2.48
C ASP A 108 -9.45 12.32 2.87
N THR A 109 -10.59 11.76 2.46
CA THR A 109 -11.89 12.32 2.78
C THR A 109 -12.53 11.56 3.92
N GLU A 110 -13.16 12.28 4.84
CA GLU A 110 -13.91 11.68 5.93
C GLU A 110 -14.99 10.77 5.35
N ASN A 111 -15.16 9.62 5.97
CA ASN A 111 -16.01 8.56 5.44
C ASN A 111 -16.87 8.00 6.58
N PHE A 112 -18.17 7.98 6.35
CA PHE A 112 -19.10 7.47 7.35
C PHE A 112 -18.76 6.04 7.78
N TYR A 113 -18.29 5.21 6.84
CA TYR A 113 -17.92 3.83 7.14
C TYR A 113 -16.82 3.74 8.20
N PHE A 114 -15.96 4.76 8.27
CA PHE A 114 -14.86 4.82 9.22
C PHE A 114 -15.16 5.78 10.38
N ASP A 115 -16.41 5.86 10.75
CA ASP A 115 -16.83 6.72 11.87
C ASP A 115 -16.46 8.17 11.61
N ASN A 116 -16.66 8.61 10.37
CA ASN A 116 -16.41 9.97 9.91
C ASN A 116 -14.94 10.40 9.98
N LYS A 117 -14.05 9.40 9.97
CA LYS A 117 -12.60 9.68 9.86
C LYS A 117 -12.16 9.39 8.43
N SER A 118 -11.07 10.01 8.02
CA SER A 118 -10.49 9.68 6.72
C SER A 118 -9.80 8.33 6.81
N PRO A 119 -9.86 7.52 5.77
CA PRO A 119 -9.11 6.26 5.77
C PRO A 119 -7.62 6.46 6.06
N SER A 120 -7.02 7.53 5.52
CA SER A 120 -5.59 7.77 5.72
C SER A 120 -5.24 7.96 7.21
N SER A 121 -6.15 8.51 8.00
CA SER A 121 -5.90 8.72 9.42
C SER A 121 -5.79 7.41 10.20
N LEU A 122 -6.22 6.30 9.62
CA LEU A 122 -6.18 4.99 10.27
C LEU A 122 -4.91 4.21 9.95
N LEU A 123 -4.06 4.71 9.08
CA LEU A 123 -2.93 3.93 8.56
C LEU A 123 -1.71 3.92 9.47
N THR A 124 -1.79 4.58 10.62
CA THR A 124 -0.68 4.59 11.58
C THR A 124 -0.54 3.28 12.33
N THR A 125 -1.55 2.41 12.27
CA THR A 125 -1.50 1.10 12.91
C THR A 125 -1.73 0.01 11.88
N VAL A 126 -1.24 -1.20 12.19
CA VAL A 126 -1.49 -2.36 11.35
C VAL A 126 -2.98 -2.67 11.29
N THR A 127 -3.66 -2.61 12.43
CA THR A 127 -5.09 -2.89 12.48
C THR A 127 -5.89 -1.90 11.63
N GLY A 128 -5.55 -0.62 11.73
CA GLY A 128 -6.22 0.41 10.92
C GLY A 128 -5.97 0.21 9.43
N THR A 129 -4.73 -0.13 9.07
CA THR A 129 -4.39 -0.38 7.66
C THR A 129 -5.19 -1.57 7.12
N ARG A 130 -5.29 -2.65 7.89
CA ARG A 130 -6.08 -3.81 7.48
C ARG A 130 -7.55 -3.46 7.33
N PHE A 131 -8.07 -2.62 8.21
CA PHE A 131 -9.46 -2.20 8.15
C PHE A 131 -9.74 -1.46 6.83
N VAL A 132 -8.83 -0.59 6.43
CA VAL A 132 -8.97 0.15 5.17
C VAL A 132 -8.84 -0.80 3.97
N ILE A 133 -7.89 -1.73 4.01
CA ILE A 133 -7.74 -2.72 2.94
C ILE A 133 -9.01 -3.55 2.79
N ASP A 134 -9.58 -4.01 3.91
CA ASP A 134 -10.79 -4.82 3.86
C ASP A 134 -11.94 -4.05 3.23
N ARG A 135 -12.03 -2.74 3.49
CA ARG A 135 -13.07 -1.93 2.86
C ARG A 135 -12.87 -1.82 1.36
N LEU A 136 -11.62 -1.63 0.92
CA LEU A 136 -11.32 -1.59 -0.51
C LEU A 136 -11.67 -2.91 -1.19
N ILE A 137 -11.36 -4.03 -0.54
CA ILE A 137 -11.70 -5.34 -1.07
C ILE A 137 -13.22 -5.48 -1.19
N ALA A 138 -13.96 -5.06 -0.17
CA ALA A 138 -15.42 -5.11 -0.22
C ALA A 138 -15.96 -4.28 -1.38
N MET A 139 -15.39 -3.12 -1.62
CA MET A 139 -15.79 -2.27 -2.73
C MET A 139 -15.52 -2.93 -4.08
N GLU A 140 -14.44 -3.70 -4.20
CA GLU A 140 -14.15 -4.45 -5.43
C GLU A 140 -15.23 -5.48 -5.72
N TYR A 141 -15.91 -5.95 -4.69
CA TYR A 141 -17.00 -6.92 -4.84
C TYR A 141 -18.36 -6.24 -4.91
N GLY A 142 -18.39 -4.92 -5.14
CA GLY A 142 -19.64 -4.24 -5.44
C GLY A 142 -20.31 -3.52 -4.26
N ASP A 143 -19.69 -3.48 -3.10
CA ASP A 143 -20.24 -2.73 -1.98
C ASP A 143 -20.24 -1.24 -2.30
N ASN A 144 -21.28 -0.55 -1.83
CA ASN A 144 -21.31 0.89 -1.97
C ASN A 144 -20.26 1.56 -1.11
N VAL A 145 -19.77 2.66 -1.63
CA VAL A 145 -18.72 3.44 -0.96
C VAL A 145 -19.29 4.25 0.21
#